data_ffecb9a4d5c44258525a9402c5590ba3
#
_entry.id   ffecb9a4d5c44258525a9402c5590ba3
#
_cell.length_a   1.000
_cell.length_b   1.000
_cell.length_c   1.000
_cell.angle_alpha   90.00
_cell.angle_beta   90.00
_cell.angle_gamma   90.00
#
_symmetry.space_group_name_H-M   'P 1'
#
loop_
_entity.id
_entity.type
_entity.pdbx_description
1 polymer ?
#
loop_
_entity_poly.entity_id
_entity_poly.type
_entity_poly.pdbx_seq_one_letter_code
_entity_poly.pdbx_strand_id
1 'polypeptide(L)'
;MEYYAHTREDGERQTVKAHLIGVSKLAEDFSADLLKPLAKKASYDHDTGKYALKYQWRLDDDNIKFSHAACGALEYKTLADKNDCFAPLMEYCIAGHHTGLMDGGTVADNSDSPTLNGTLKRADEYTGDSDYSAYATEIEFATLTQEEITPPLNELLSTKDPTERIERYAFFTKYVFSCLT
;
A
#
# COMPACT_ATOMS: atom_id res chain seq x y z
N MET A 1 -5.62 8.06 21.55
CA MET A 1 -5.44 9.23 20.65
C MET A 1 -6.21 8.92 19.39
N GLU A 2 -6.86 9.89 18.78
CA GLU A 2 -7.56 9.69 17.51
C GLU A 2 -6.62 10.11 16.38
N TYR A 3 -6.59 9.32 15.28
CA TYR A 3 -5.70 9.54 14.14
C TYR A 3 -6.51 9.96 12.91
N TYR A 4 -6.08 11.05 12.25
CA TYR A 4 -6.79 11.65 11.13
C TYR A 4 -6.04 11.47 9.81
N ALA A 5 -6.80 11.17 8.75
CA ALA A 5 -6.26 11.00 7.40
C ALA A 5 -6.21 12.33 6.64
N HIS A 6 -7.23 13.15 6.82
CA HIS A 6 -7.42 14.42 6.11
C HIS A 6 -8.15 15.44 6.98
N THR A 7 -7.86 16.71 6.71
CA THR A 7 -8.65 17.86 7.19
C THR A 7 -9.28 18.53 5.97
N ARG A 8 -10.57 18.74 5.98
CA ARG A 8 -11.30 19.47 4.95
C ARG A 8 -11.12 20.99 5.11
N GLU A 9 -11.47 21.76 4.07
CA GLU A 9 -11.44 23.23 4.11
C GLU A 9 -12.35 23.83 5.19
N ASP A 10 -13.46 23.13 5.54
CA ASP A 10 -14.37 23.51 6.62
C ASP A 10 -13.87 23.14 8.02
N GLY A 11 -12.71 22.50 8.12
CA GLY A 11 -12.09 22.04 9.36
C GLY A 11 -12.53 20.67 9.84
N GLU A 12 -13.49 20.02 9.16
CA GLU A 12 -13.86 18.63 9.48
C GLU A 12 -12.68 17.68 9.21
N ARG A 13 -12.48 16.72 10.11
CA ARG A 13 -11.42 15.71 10.00
C ARG A 13 -12.00 14.33 9.79
N GLN A 14 -11.45 13.59 8.84
CA GLN A 14 -11.74 12.19 8.63
C GLN A 14 -10.71 11.33 9.35
N THR A 15 -11.15 10.36 10.18
CA THR A 15 -10.22 9.42 10.83
C THR A 15 -9.54 8.52 9.81
N VAL A 16 -8.31 8.05 10.12
CA VAL A 16 -7.57 7.11 9.25
C VAL A 16 -8.40 5.85 9.03
N LYS A 17 -8.96 5.28 10.07
CA LYS A 17 -9.80 4.07 9.98
C LYS A 17 -10.99 4.27 9.03
N ALA A 18 -11.73 5.36 9.16
CA ALA A 18 -12.89 5.64 8.30
C ALA A 18 -12.46 5.85 6.83
N HIS A 19 -11.32 6.51 6.62
CA HIS A 19 -10.72 6.70 5.31
C HIS A 19 -10.37 5.35 4.65
N LEU A 20 -9.61 4.51 5.33
CA LEU A 20 -9.17 3.20 4.82
C LEU A 20 -10.36 2.30 4.47
N ILE A 21 -11.38 2.24 5.33
CA ILE A 21 -12.61 1.49 5.05
C ILE A 21 -13.34 2.05 3.82
N GLY A 22 -13.45 3.38 3.72
CA GLY A 22 -14.12 4.02 2.59
C GLY A 22 -13.43 3.79 1.26
N VAL A 23 -12.10 3.98 1.20
CA VAL A 23 -11.30 3.76 -0.01
C VAL A 23 -11.30 2.28 -0.41
N SER A 24 -11.16 1.38 0.56
CA SER A 24 -11.20 -0.07 0.33
C SER A 24 -12.53 -0.52 -0.29
N LYS A 25 -13.66 0.03 0.18
CA LYS A 25 -14.98 -0.25 -0.40
C LYS A 25 -15.10 0.29 -1.83
N LEU A 26 -14.64 1.49 -2.10
CA LEU A 26 -14.65 2.05 -3.45
C LEU A 26 -13.79 1.21 -4.41
N ALA A 27 -12.58 0.82 -3.98
CA ALA A 27 -11.72 -0.04 -4.78
C ALA A 27 -12.36 -1.42 -5.05
N GLU A 28 -13.07 -1.98 -4.07
CA GLU A 28 -13.84 -3.21 -4.24
C GLU A 28 -14.97 -3.04 -5.27
N ASP A 29 -15.71 -1.93 -5.23
CA ASP A 29 -16.84 -1.65 -6.12
C ASP A 29 -16.38 -1.38 -7.57
N PHE A 30 -15.20 -0.79 -7.76
CA PHE A 30 -14.64 -0.50 -9.09
C PHE A 30 -13.86 -1.66 -9.70
N SER A 31 -13.48 -2.65 -8.89
CA SER A 31 -12.61 -3.72 -9.35
C SER A 31 -13.35 -4.83 -10.07
N ALA A 32 -12.71 -5.39 -11.11
CA ALA A 32 -13.12 -6.67 -11.69
C ALA A 32 -12.98 -7.80 -10.65
N ASP A 33 -13.91 -8.76 -10.67
CA ASP A 33 -13.99 -9.83 -9.65
C ASP A 33 -12.67 -10.57 -9.43
N LEU A 34 -11.91 -10.81 -10.51
CA LEU A 34 -10.61 -11.49 -10.46
C LEU A 34 -9.57 -10.78 -9.59
N LEU A 35 -9.54 -9.45 -9.61
CA LEU A 35 -8.53 -8.62 -8.94
C LEU A 35 -9.09 -7.87 -7.73
N LYS A 36 -10.36 -8.07 -7.44
CA LYS A 36 -11.08 -7.41 -6.35
C LYS A 36 -10.39 -7.56 -4.98
N PRO A 37 -9.94 -8.75 -4.55
CA PRO A 37 -9.25 -8.89 -3.27
C PRO A 37 -7.95 -8.08 -3.20
N LEU A 38 -7.18 -8.04 -4.31
CA LEU A 38 -5.94 -7.28 -4.38
C LEU A 38 -6.21 -5.78 -4.24
N ALA A 39 -7.14 -5.25 -5.04
CA ALA A 39 -7.49 -3.83 -5.02
C ALA A 39 -8.05 -3.41 -3.65
N LYS A 40 -8.96 -4.21 -3.08
CA LYS A 40 -9.56 -3.97 -1.77
C LYS A 40 -8.52 -3.88 -0.66
N LYS A 41 -7.60 -4.86 -0.59
CA LYS A 41 -6.60 -4.92 0.47
C LYS A 41 -5.50 -3.89 0.29
N ALA A 42 -5.00 -3.68 -0.93
CA ALA A 42 -4.05 -2.62 -1.20
C ALA A 42 -4.61 -1.25 -0.77
N SER A 43 -5.89 -1.00 -1.07
CA SER A 43 -6.59 0.24 -0.67
C SER A 43 -6.86 0.32 0.83
N TYR A 44 -7.03 -0.81 1.51
CA TYR A 44 -7.22 -0.82 2.96
C TYR A 44 -5.92 -0.49 3.70
N ASP A 45 -4.77 -0.86 3.14
CA ASP A 45 -3.48 -0.77 3.81
C ASP A 45 -2.64 0.45 3.39
N HIS A 46 -3.03 1.17 2.29
CA HIS A 46 -2.17 2.17 1.64
C HIS A 46 -1.71 3.30 2.56
N ASP A 47 -2.55 3.72 3.47
CA ASP A 47 -2.34 4.88 4.33
C ASP A 47 -2.02 4.53 5.80
N THR A 48 -1.58 3.30 6.07
CA THR A 48 -1.19 2.85 7.41
C THR A 48 -0.16 3.77 8.06
N GLY A 49 0.74 4.37 7.29
CA GLY A 49 1.72 5.33 7.80
C GLY A 49 1.14 6.62 8.39
N LYS A 50 -0.14 6.90 8.14
CA LYS A 50 -0.83 8.06 8.74
C LYS A 50 -1.05 7.90 10.26
N TYR A 51 -0.83 6.73 10.81
CA TYR A 51 -0.82 6.50 12.26
C TYR A 51 0.45 7.02 12.97
N ALA A 52 1.49 7.47 12.24
CA ALA A 52 2.65 8.12 12.83
C ALA A 52 2.32 9.51 13.39
N LEU A 53 2.85 9.88 14.54
CA LEU A 53 2.66 11.20 15.14
C LEU A 53 3.13 12.32 14.21
N LYS A 54 4.25 12.10 13.53
CA LYS A 54 4.81 13.04 12.57
C LYS A 54 3.86 13.34 11.41
N TYR A 55 3.04 12.37 10.97
CA TYR A 55 1.98 12.62 10.00
C TYR A 55 0.85 13.46 10.61
N GLN A 56 0.46 13.18 11.84
CA GLN A 56 -0.61 13.95 12.51
C GLN A 56 -0.22 15.43 12.67
N TRP A 57 1.02 15.70 13.01
CA TRP A 57 1.52 17.10 13.06
C TRP A 57 1.55 17.77 11.70
N ARG A 58 1.85 17.02 10.62
CA ARG A 58 1.83 17.53 9.24
C ARG A 58 0.44 18.03 8.81
N LEU A 59 -0.64 17.51 9.39
CA LEU A 59 -1.99 17.99 9.08
C LEU A 59 -2.23 19.44 9.52
N ASP A 60 -1.45 19.91 10.47
CA ASP A 60 -1.53 21.27 11.02
C ASP A 60 -0.33 22.15 10.63
N ASP A 61 0.78 21.57 10.12
CA ASP A 61 2.00 22.26 9.70
C ASP A 61 2.62 21.64 8.43
N ASP A 62 2.45 22.29 7.30
CA ASP A 62 2.96 21.85 5.99
C ASP A 62 4.49 21.81 5.88
N ASN A 63 5.22 22.44 6.82
CA ASN A 63 6.68 22.37 6.88
C ASN A 63 7.18 21.00 7.33
N ILE A 64 6.34 20.21 8.02
CA ILE A 64 6.69 18.87 8.44
C ILE A 64 6.65 17.91 7.24
N LYS A 65 7.79 17.31 6.92
CA LYS A 65 7.91 16.34 5.84
C LYS A 65 7.91 14.93 6.42
N PHE A 66 6.99 14.12 5.92
CA PHE A 66 6.87 12.71 6.27
C PHE A 66 6.29 11.91 5.10
N SER A 67 6.93 10.82 4.72
CA SER A 67 6.46 9.91 3.67
C SER A 67 5.74 8.71 4.33
N HIS A 68 4.42 8.75 4.34
CA HIS A 68 3.59 7.68 4.93
C HIS A 68 3.34 6.51 3.97
N ALA A 69 3.44 6.74 2.66
CA ALA A 69 3.08 5.76 1.64
C ALA A 69 3.90 4.46 1.71
N ALA A 70 5.18 4.56 2.11
CA ALA A 70 6.05 3.40 2.23
C ALA A 70 5.71 2.49 3.41
N CYS A 71 5.05 3.02 4.44
CA CYS A 71 4.79 2.28 5.68
C CYS A 71 3.88 1.07 5.45
N GLY A 72 2.75 1.27 4.75
CA GLY A 72 1.85 0.18 4.40
C GLY A 72 2.50 -0.87 3.50
N ALA A 73 3.36 -0.45 2.56
CA ALA A 73 4.09 -1.37 1.70
C ALA A 73 5.13 -2.20 2.47
N LEU A 74 5.85 -1.59 3.42
CA LEU A 74 6.79 -2.30 4.29
C LEU A 74 6.05 -3.29 5.21
N GLU A 75 4.93 -2.88 5.75
CA GLU A 75 4.11 -3.74 6.60
C GLU A 75 3.57 -4.94 5.82
N TYR A 76 3.07 -4.71 4.58
CA TYR A 76 2.64 -5.80 3.70
C TYR A 76 3.78 -6.80 3.44
N LYS A 77 4.96 -6.30 3.06
CA LYS A 77 6.16 -7.12 2.84
C LYS A 77 6.52 -7.97 4.07
N THR A 78 6.33 -7.43 5.26
CA THR A 78 6.69 -8.08 6.54
C THR A 78 5.67 -9.16 6.93
N LEU A 79 4.39 -8.91 6.69
CA LEU A 79 3.28 -9.75 7.17
C LEU A 79 2.76 -10.74 6.11
N ALA A 80 3.00 -10.49 4.81
CA ALA A 80 2.54 -11.37 3.74
C ALA A 80 3.10 -12.80 3.89
N ASP A 81 2.29 -13.79 3.52
CA ASP A 81 2.76 -15.18 3.44
C ASP A 81 3.92 -15.29 2.44
N LYS A 82 4.90 -16.14 2.74
CA LYS A 82 6.08 -16.35 1.88
C LYS A 82 5.73 -16.89 0.49
N ASN A 83 4.55 -17.47 0.33
CA ASN A 83 4.03 -17.97 -0.95
C ASN A 83 3.12 -16.93 -1.65
N ASP A 84 2.96 -15.74 -1.11
CA ASP A 84 2.21 -14.67 -1.77
C ASP A 84 2.99 -14.12 -2.97
N CYS A 85 2.69 -14.65 -4.15
CA CYS A 85 3.33 -14.21 -5.41
C CYS A 85 2.90 -12.80 -5.85
N PHE A 86 1.87 -12.22 -5.23
CA PHE A 86 1.41 -10.86 -5.48
C PHE A 86 1.96 -9.85 -4.46
N ALA A 87 2.72 -10.27 -3.44
CA ALA A 87 3.32 -9.35 -2.49
C ALA A 87 4.11 -8.21 -3.15
N PRO A 88 4.97 -8.45 -4.17
CA PRO A 88 5.63 -7.35 -4.88
C PRO A 88 4.66 -6.37 -5.57
N LEU A 89 3.56 -6.87 -6.14
CA LEU A 89 2.52 -6.05 -6.75
C LEU A 89 1.86 -5.15 -5.69
N MET A 90 1.52 -5.71 -4.54
CA MET A 90 0.92 -4.98 -3.42
C MET A 90 1.86 -3.90 -2.90
N GLU A 91 3.14 -4.24 -2.67
CA GLU A 91 4.19 -3.29 -2.27
C GLU A 91 4.28 -2.11 -3.25
N TYR A 92 4.31 -2.39 -4.57
CA TYR A 92 4.35 -1.36 -5.61
C TYR A 92 3.14 -0.44 -5.59
N CYS A 93 1.94 -1.01 -5.53
CA CYS A 93 0.70 -0.24 -5.55
C CYS A 93 0.60 0.65 -4.30
N ILE A 94 0.86 0.08 -3.12
CA ILE A 94 0.78 0.79 -1.86
C ILE A 94 1.83 1.90 -1.79
N ALA A 95 3.10 1.62 -2.09
CA ALA A 95 4.16 2.64 -2.04
C ALA A 95 3.97 3.75 -3.07
N GLY A 96 3.38 3.42 -4.23
CA GLY A 96 3.27 4.32 -5.37
C GLY A 96 2.06 5.24 -5.37
N HIS A 97 1.07 5.08 -4.47
CA HIS A 97 -0.24 5.72 -4.58
C HIS A 97 -0.22 7.26 -4.63
N HIS A 98 0.86 7.91 -4.18
CA HIS A 98 1.06 9.37 -4.32
C HIS A 98 2.03 9.77 -5.42
N THR A 99 2.98 8.90 -5.77
CA THR A 99 4.11 9.27 -6.64
C THR A 99 4.09 8.57 -8.00
N GLY A 100 3.19 7.62 -8.19
CA GLY A 100 3.19 6.72 -9.34
C GLY A 100 4.06 5.48 -9.11
N LEU A 101 3.99 4.53 -10.03
CA LEU A 101 4.80 3.31 -9.98
C LEU A 101 6.27 3.66 -10.26
N MET A 102 7.11 3.53 -9.25
CA MET A 102 8.54 3.83 -9.31
C MET A 102 9.36 2.63 -9.80
N ASP A 103 10.65 2.82 -10.06
CA ASP A 103 11.55 1.69 -10.33
C ASP A 103 11.70 0.80 -9.09
N GLY A 104 11.81 -0.53 -9.31
CA GLY A 104 11.95 -1.50 -8.21
C GLY A 104 13.23 -1.35 -7.41
N GLY A 105 14.27 -0.94 -8.10
CA GLY A 105 15.59 -0.82 -7.53
C GLY A 105 16.35 -2.15 -7.42
N THR A 106 17.42 -2.13 -6.66
CA THR A 106 18.32 -3.26 -6.43
C THR A 106 18.61 -3.45 -4.95
N VAL A 107 19.22 -4.57 -4.60
CA VAL A 107 19.65 -4.84 -3.21
C VAL A 107 20.73 -3.84 -2.72
N ALA A 108 21.42 -3.17 -3.64
CA ALA A 108 22.44 -2.18 -3.32
C ALA A 108 21.89 -0.79 -3.00
N ASP A 109 20.58 -0.54 -3.24
CA ASP A 109 19.95 0.74 -2.92
C ASP A 109 20.00 1.02 -1.42
N ASN A 110 20.08 2.30 -1.06
CA ASN A 110 19.97 2.77 0.31
C ASN A 110 18.64 3.55 0.51
N SER A 111 18.41 4.06 1.71
CA SER A 111 17.21 4.83 2.06
C SER A 111 17.02 6.14 1.28
N ASP A 112 18.06 6.66 0.62
CA ASP A 112 18.00 7.85 -0.23
C ASP A 112 17.66 7.53 -1.69
N SER A 113 17.74 6.25 -2.11
CA SER A 113 17.46 5.84 -3.49
C SER A 113 15.99 6.08 -3.84
N PRO A 114 15.68 6.68 -5.04
CA PRO A 114 14.31 6.98 -5.46
C PRO A 114 13.62 5.74 -6.07
N THR A 115 13.77 4.58 -5.47
CA THR A 115 13.26 3.28 -5.90
C THR A 115 12.35 2.70 -4.83
N LEU A 116 11.60 1.64 -5.16
CA LEU A 116 10.79 0.92 -4.19
C LEU A 116 11.67 0.39 -3.04
N ASN A 117 12.81 -0.26 -3.37
CA ASN A 117 13.72 -0.76 -2.34
C ASN A 117 14.26 0.35 -1.42
N GLY A 118 14.67 1.49 -1.98
CA GLY A 118 15.13 2.63 -1.18
C GLY A 118 14.01 3.21 -0.31
N THR A 119 12.81 3.28 -0.87
CA THR A 119 11.61 3.76 -0.15
C THR A 119 11.24 2.85 1.02
N LEU A 120 11.29 1.52 0.84
CA LEU A 120 11.03 0.56 1.91
C LEU A 120 12.14 0.61 3.00
N LYS A 121 13.42 0.71 2.61
CA LYS A 121 14.52 0.88 3.57
C LYS A 121 14.38 2.15 4.41
N ARG A 122 13.93 3.25 3.80
CA ARG A 122 13.64 4.49 4.55
C ARG A 122 12.53 4.30 5.56
N ALA A 123 11.46 3.57 5.21
CA ALA A 123 10.37 3.30 6.15
C ALA A 123 10.80 2.37 7.30
N ASP A 124 11.71 1.43 7.03
CA ASP A 124 12.28 0.52 8.04
C ASP A 124 13.14 1.26 9.10
N GLU A 125 13.68 2.42 8.74
CA GLU A 125 14.41 3.30 9.66
C GLU A 125 13.51 4.17 10.55
N TYR A 126 12.19 4.13 10.37
CA TYR A 126 11.26 4.98 11.12
C TYR A 126 11.14 4.57 12.57
N THR A 127 11.41 5.51 13.47
CA THR A 127 11.34 5.35 14.92
C THR A 127 10.78 6.61 15.59
N GLY A 128 10.42 6.53 16.86
CA GLY A 128 9.91 7.67 17.64
C GLY A 128 8.65 8.25 17.00
N ASP A 129 8.63 9.53 16.68
CA ASP A 129 7.44 10.21 16.14
C ASP A 129 7.08 9.75 14.70
N SER A 130 7.98 9.02 14.04
CA SER A 130 7.75 8.38 12.73
C SER A 130 7.26 6.94 12.85
N ASP A 131 7.22 6.36 14.05
CA ASP A 131 6.64 5.05 14.29
C ASP A 131 5.12 5.09 14.04
N TYR A 132 4.64 4.16 13.24
CA TYR A 132 3.25 4.04 12.85
C TYR A 132 2.54 2.81 13.44
N SER A 133 3.20 2.08 14.32
CA SER A 133 2.70 0.82 14.94
C SER A 133 1.35 0.98 15.66
N ALA A 134 0.97 2.21 15.99
CA ALA A 134 -0.32 2.54 16.58
C ALA A 134 -1.52 2.07 15.74
N TYR A 135 -1.34 1.82 14.42
CA TYR A 135 -2.41 1.29 13.56
C TYR A 135 -2.99 -0.01 14.14
N ALA A 136 -2.18 -0.87 14.72
CA ALA A 136 -2.59 -2.17 15.26
C ALA A 136 -3.61 -2.07 16.42
N THR A 137 -3.80 -0.88 16.98
CA THR A 137 -4.83 -0.63 18.00
C THR A 137 -6.22 -0.36 17.42
N GLU A 138 -6.30 -0.03 16.13
CA GLU A 138 -7.55 0.38 15.49
C GLU A 138 -7.94 -0.48 14.29
N ILE A 139 -6.97 -0.99 13.55
CA ILE A 139 -7.21 -1.80 12.35
C ILE A 139 -6.36 -3.09 12.40
N GLU A 140 -6.86 -4.12 11.73
CA GLU A 140 -6.11 -5.34 11.43
C GLU A 140 -5.56 -5.21 10.01
N PHE A 141 -4.24 -5.37 9.84
CA PHE A 141 -3.60 -5.29 8.53
C PHE A 141 -4.04 -6.45 7.62
N ALA A 142 -4.37 -6.17 6.38
CA ALA A 142 -5.08 -7.09 5.49
C ALA A 142 -4.18 -7.72 4.42
N THR A 143 -3.46 -8.79 4.73
CA THR A 143 -2.72 -9.56 3.71
C THR A 143 -3.63 -10.50 2.92
N LEU A 144 -3.21 -10.89 1.70
CA LEU A 144 -3.94 -11.83 0.86
C LEU A 144 -3.93 -13.24 1.47
N THR A 145 -5.08 -13.90 1.43
CA THR A 145 -5.20 -15.32 1.76
C THR A 145 -4.90 -16.18 0.54
N GLN A 146 -4.61 -17.46 0.75
CA GLN A 146 -4.35 -18.40 -0.35
C GLN A 146 -5.57 -18.56 -1.27
N GLU A 147 -6.79 -18.44 -0.73
CA GLU A 147 -8.03 -18.48 -1.53
C GLU A 147 -8.15 -17.27 -2.45
N GLU A 148 -7.69 -16.10 -2.01
CA GLU A 148 -7.69 -14.86 -2.80
C GLU A 148 -6.57 -14.81 -3.83
N ILE A 149 -5.43 -15.44 -3.57
CA ILE A 149 -4.28 -15.56 -4.48
C ILE A 149 -4.57 -16.53 -5.63
N THR A 150 -5.27 -17.62 -5.36
CA THR A 150 -5.43 -18.74 -6.31
C THR A 150 -6.08 -18.34 -7.65
N PRO A 151 -7.19 -17.60 -7.72
CA PRO A 151 -7.82 -17.23 -8.99
C PRO A 151 -6.92 -16.39 -9.91
N PRO A 152 -6.33 -15.27 -9.47
CA PRO A 152 -5.44 -14.47 -10.32
C PRO A 152 -4.14 -15.19 -10.66
N LEU A 153 -3.63 -16.07 -9.79
CA LEU A 153 -2.48 -16.91 -10.11
C LEU A 153 -2.81 -17.90 -11.24
N ASN A 154 -3.96 -18.56 -11.19
CA ASN A 154 -4.41 -19.47 -12.26
C ASN A 154 -4.55 -18.72 -13.59
N GLU A 155 -5.03 -17.48 -13.57
CA GLU A 155 -5.10 -16.65 -14.78
C GLU A 155 -3.70 -16.35 -15.33
N LEU A 156 -2.73 -16.00 -14.49
CA LEU A 156 -1.33 -15.82 -14.92
C LEU A 156 -0.75 -17.11 -15.52
N LEU A 157 -1.03 -18.26 -14.93
CA LEU A 157 -0.50 -19.54 -15.33
C LEU A 157 -1.27 -20.20 -16.51
N SER A 158 -2.38 -19.60 -16.95
CA SER A 158 -3.18 -20.14 -18.07
C SER A 158 -2.43 -20.09 -19.42
N THR A 159 -1.43 -19.21 -19.54
CA THR A 159 -0.51 -19.19 -20.69
C THR A 159 0.81 -19.89 -20.35
N LYS A 160 1.43 -20.54 -21.36
CA LYS A 160 2.78 -21.11 -21.27
C LYS A 160 3.88 -20.12 -21.67
N ASP A 161 3.51 -19.01 -22.29
CA ASP A 161 4.46 -17.98 -22.74
C ASP A 161 4.93 -17.13 -21.54
N PRO A 162 6.23 -17.12 -21.21
CA PRO A 162 6.75 -16.32 -20.12
C PRO A 162 6.57 -14.81 -20.34
N THR A 163 6.65 -14.33 -21.56
CA THR A 163 6.46 -12.92 -21.93
C THR A 163 5.04 -12.50 -21.64
N GLU A 164 4.06 -13.29 -22.08
CA GLU A 164 2.65 -13.02 -21.81
C GLU A 164 2.34 -13.02 -20.31
N ARG A 165 2.98 -13.89 -19.51
CA ARG A 165 2.84 -13.87 -18.04
C ARG A 165 3.33 -12.56 -17.43
N ILE A 166 4.49 -12.06 -17.89
CA ILE A 166 5.04 -10.78 -17.41
C ILE A 166 4.10 -9.64 -17.78
N GLU A 167 3.57 -9.62 -19.00
CA GLU A 167 2.62 -8.59 -19.46
C GLU A 167 1.33 -8.62 -18.63
N ARG A 168 0.78 -9.80 -18.36
CA ARG A 168 -0.42 -9.96 -17.51
C ARG A 168 -0.15 -9.49 -16.08
N TYR A 169 1.00 -9.84 -15.49
CA TYR A 169 1.36 -9.38 -14.16
C TYR A 169 1.51 -7.85 -14.12
N ALA A 170 2.16 -7.27 -15.11
CA ALA A 170 2.27 -5.82 -15.24
C ALA A 170 0.89 -5.16 -15.44
N PHE A 171 -0.01 -5.79 -16.18
CA PHE A 171 -1.40 -5.33 -16.30
C PHE A 171 -2.12 -5.37 -14.95
N PHE A 172 -2.01 -6.47 -14.19
CA PHE A 172 -2.61 -6.58 -12.87
C PHE A 172 -2.09 -5.49 -11.92
N THR A 173 -0.78 -5.22 -11.95
CA THR A 173 -0.17 -4.15 -11.15
C THR A 173 -0.78 -2.79 -11.50
N LYS A 174 -0.84 -2.43 -12.79
CA LYS A 174 -1.42 -1.16 -13.24
C LYS A 174 -2.90 -1.06 -12.92
N TYR A 175 -3.63 -2.16 -13.06
CA TYR A 175 -5.06 -2.21 -12.77
C TYR A 175 -5.33 -1.98 -11.28
N VAL A 176 -4.68 -2.74 -10.40
CA VAL A 176 -4.80 -2.57 -8.94
C VAL A 176 -4.40 -1.16 -8.53
N PHE A 177 -3.28 -0.66 -9.06
CA PHE A 177 -2.83 0.71 -8.82
C PHE A 177 -3.89 1.75 -9.18
N SER A 178 -4.55 1.59 -10.34
CA SER A 178 -5.61 2.52 -10.78
C SER A 178 -6.87 2.49 -9.90
N CYS A 179 -7.04 1.47 -9.08
CA CYS A 179 -8.13 1.41 -8.10
C CYS A 179 -7.80 2.15 -6.79
N LEU A 180 -6.53 2.48 -6.55
CA LEU A 180 -6.08 3.24 -5.39
C LEU A 180 -6.02 4.76 -5.65
N THR A 181 -5.89 5.16 -6.89
CA THR A 181 -5.69 6.56 -7.34
C THR A 181 -6.90 7.11 -8.07
#